data_49ebd99546447dc76c402b0ea94ec32c
#
_entry.id   49ebd99546447dc76c402b0ea94ec32c
#
_cell.length_a   1.000
_cell.length_b   1.000
_cell.length_c   1.000
_cell.angle_alpha   90.00
_cell.angle_beta   90.00
_cell.angle_gamma   90.00
#
_symmetry.space_group_name_H-M   'P 1'
#
loop_
_entity.id
_entity.type
_entity.pdbx_description
1 polymer ?
#
loop_
_entity_poly.entity_id
_entity_poly.type
_entity_poly.pdbx_seq_one_letter_code
_entity_poly.pdbx_strand_id
1 'polypeptide(L)'
;MRTNQKCLAVIVVLLVGLVLAYGAMDSALNRSKKELTSPIATAQNAIHIPGSTIEINQSFSTIDPASQWVVVSKQFPLANPAYRPADLHKVSVASRLDKPDDELSLRQKVEPSLTAMFAAANKQGYAIMMASGFRSYQQQQTYFDSYTAAYGREKAETFSAHPGQSEHQTGLALDIAYTDMNNCYLEICFGQTPAGIWLAAHAHDYGFILRYPANKTAVTQYQYEPWHFRYVGKPLAKALYESGFTLDEVKPYLEKH
;
A
#
# COMPACT_ATOMS: atom_id res chain seq x y z
N MET A 1 44.43 -69.35 13.23
CA MET A 1 43.86 -68.05 13.77
C MET A 1 43.56 -66.99 12.69
N ARG A 2 43.80 -67.14 11.39
CA ARG A 2 43.55 -66.13 10.33
C ARG A 2 42.14 -66.18 9.69
N THR A 3 41.37 -67.22 9.84
CA THR A 3 40.06 -67.45 9.19
C THR A 3 38.91 -66.72 9.95
N ASN A 4 38.98 -66.63 11.28
CA ASN A 4 37.90 -66.02 12.08
C ASN A 4 37.87 -64.49 11.99
N GLN A 5 38.98 -63.80 11.70
CA GLN A 5 39.02 -62.37 11.53
C GLN A 5 38.34 -61.85 10.24
N LYS A 6 38.40 -62.62 9.15
CA LYS A 6 37.79 -62.30 7.88
C LYS A 6 36.26 -62.41 7.92
N CYS A 7 35.72 -63.42 8.62
CA CYS A 7 34.25 -63.54 8.81
C CYS A 7 33.67 -62.43 9.72
N LEU A 8 34.41 -62.06 10.75
CA LEU A 8 33.94 -60.96 11.64
C LEU A 8 33.89 -59.59 10.91
N ALA A 9 34.88 -59.29 10.04
CA ALA A 9 34.92 -58.08 9.26
C ALA A 9 33.78 -58.01 8.24
N VAL A 10 33.39 -59.11 7.60
CA VAL A 10 32.28 -59.16 6.66
C VAL A 10 30.94 -58.95 7.36
N ILE A 11 30.74 -59.51 8.54
CA ILE A 11 29.49 -59.33 9.33
C ILE A 11 29.34 -57.87 9.80
N VAL A 12 30.44 -57.22 10.24
CA VAL A 12 30.40 -55.82 10.66
C VAL A 12 30.08 -54.89 9.49
N VAL A 13 30.65 -55.13 8.30
CA VAL A 13 30.33 -54.31 7.10
C VAL A 13 28.89 -54.49 6.66
N LEU A 14 28.32 -55.69 6.74
CA LEU A 14 26.91 -55.94 6.43
C LEU A 14 25.96 -55.27 7.45
N LEU A 15 26.30 -55.31 8.73
CA LEU A 15 25.49 -54.65 9.77
C LEU A 15 25.54 -53.13 9.64
N VAL A 16 26.69 -52.54 9.35
CA VAL A 16 26.82 -51.10 9.10
C VAL A 16 26.02 -50.67 7.86
N GLY A 17 26.09 -51.48 6.79
CA GLY A 17 25.31 -51.24 5.57
C GLY A 17 23.79 -51.28 5.82
N LEU A 18 23.31 -52.22 6.65
CA LEU A 18 21.90 -52.33 7.03
C LEU A 18 21.43 -51.14 7.89
N VAL A 19 22.24 -50.66 8.82
CA VAL A 19 21.92 -49.49 9.67
C VAL A 19 21.86 -48.20 8.83
N LEU A 20 22.79 -48.04 7.87
CA LEU A 20 22.78 -46.89 6.97
C LEU A 20 21.56 -46.91 6.00
N ALA A 21 21.20 -48.09 5.50
CA ALA A 21 20.01 -48.25 4.67
C ALA A 21 18.72 -47.99 5.43
N TYR A 22 18.62 -48.40 6.71
CA TYR A 22 17.48 -48.15 7.58
C TYR A 22 17.36 -46.66 7.93
N GLY A 23 18.48 -46.00 8.22
CA GLY A 23 18.52 -44.54 8.47
C GLY A 23 18.15 -43.72 7.26
N ALA A 24 18.54 -44.12 6.06
CA ALA A 24 18.16 -43.45 4.82
C ALA A 24 16.65 -43.62 4.50
N MET A 25 16.11 -44.80 4.78
CA MET A 25 14.68 -45.08 4.56
C MET A 25 13.79 -44.35 5.58
N ASP A 26 14.22 -44.23 6.82
CA ASP A 26 13.50 -43.52 7.87
C ASP A 26 13.52 -41.99 7.63
N SER A 27 14.64 -41.46 7.13
CA SER A 27 14.74 -40.06 6.73
C SER A 27 13.90 -39.75 5.49
N ALA A 28 13.78 -40.65 4.53
CA ALA A 28 12.92 -40.53 3.36
C ALA A 28 11.42 -40.57 3.75
N LEU A 29 11.04 -41.50 4.65
CA LEU A 29 9.68 -41.59 5.21
C LEU A 29 9.28 -40.38 6.02
N ASN A 30 10.19 -39.81 6.83
CA ASN A 30 9.95 -38.60 7.60
C ASN A 30 9.88 -37.35 6.71
N ARG A 31 10.64 -37.30 5.61
CA ARG A 31 10.54 -36.22 4.61
C ARG A 31 9.21 -36.30 3.90
N SER A 32 8.74 -37.47 3.48
CA SER A 32 7.43 -37.66 2.85
C SER A 32 6.27 -37.32 3.80
N LYS A 33 6.38 -37.68 5.09
CA LYS A 33 5.40 -37.26 6.11
C LYS A 33 5.38 -35.76 6.34
N LYS A 34 6.55 -35.10 6.30
CA LYS A 34 6.63 -33.63 6.46
C LYS A 34 6.06 -32.87 5.26
N GLU A 35 6.17 -33.44 4.05
CA GLU A 35 5.51 -32.87 2.86
C GLU A 35 3.98 -33.09 2.87
N LEU A 36 3.50 -34.22 3.42
CA LEU A 36 2.05 -34.46 3.56
C LEU A 36 1.38 -33.66 4.70
N THR A 37 2.17 -33.16 5.66
CA THR A 37 1.67 -32.35 6.78
C THR A 37 1.97 -30.86 6.61
N SER A 38 2.43 -30.42 5.43
CA SER A 38 2.33 -29.01 5.11
C SER A 38 0.87 -28.60 5.29
N PRO A 39 0.55 -27.62 6.14
CA PRO A 39 -0.83 -27.17 6.24
C PRO A 39 -1.24 -26.82 4.82
N ILE A 40 -2.29 -27.45 4.33
CA ILE A 40 -3.02 -26.97 3.17
C ILE A 40 -3.34 -25.53 3.56
N ALA A 41 -2.59 -24.57 2.99
CA ALA A 41 -2.94 -23.19 3.08
C ALA A 41 -4.39 -23.19 2.58
N THR A 42 -5.33 -22.98 3.48
CA THR A 42 -6.72 -22.75 3.12
C THR A 42 -6.64 -21.69 2.05
N ALA A 43 -6.98 -22.04 0.82
CA ALA A 43 -7.06 -21.09 -0.27
C ALA A 43 -8.07 -20.05 0.22
N GLN A 44 -7.55 -18.93 0.76
CA GLN A 44 -8.38 -17.77 1.02
C GLN A 44 -8.96 -17.45 -0.34
N ASN A 45 -10.28 -17.47 -0.44
CA ASN A 45 -10.94 -17.12 -1.68
C ASN A 45 -10.40 -15.75 -2.11
N ALA A 46 -9.79 -15.71 -3.30
CA ALA A 46 -9.24 -14.47 -3.82
C ALA A 46 -10.35 -13.41 -3.89
N ILE A 47 -10.01 -12.20 -3.51
CA ILE A 47 -10.93 -11.07 -3.65
C ILE A 47 -10.96 -10.66 -5.12
N HIS A 48 -12.15 -10.66 -5.70
CA HIS A 48 -12.39 -10.22 -7.07
C HIS A 48 -13.11 -8.87 -7.06
N ILE A 49 -12.52 -7.89 -7.72
CA ILE A 49 -13.16 -6.59 -7.94
C ILE A 49 -13.84 -6.64 -9.32
N PRO A 50 -15.17 -6.34 -9.42
CA PRO A 50 -15.86 -6.32 -10.70
C PRO A 50 -15.16 -5.40 -11.71
N GLY A 51 -14.96 -5.89 -12.94
CA GLY A 51 -14.27 -5.14 -13.98
C GLY A 51 -12.73 -5.24 -13.93
N SER A 52 -12.16 -6.01 -12.99
CA SER A 52 -10.73 -6.31 -12.94
C SER A 52 -10.45 -7.80 -13.18
N THR A 53 -9.30 -8.08 -13.79
CA THR A 53 -8.74 -9.43 -13.96
C THR A 53 -7.78 -9.81 -12.84
N ILE A 54 -7.46 -8.89 -11.93
CA ILE A 54 -6.50 -9.08 -10.85
C ILE A 54 -7.13 -9.87 -9.71
N GLU A 55 -6.51 -10.97 -9.35
CA GLU A 55 -6.82 -11.74 -8.14
C GLU A 55 -6.04 -11.19 -6.95
N ILE A 56 -6.75 -10.84 -5.88
CA ILE A 56 -6.16 -10.29 -4.67
C ILE A 56 -6.17 -11.38 -3.60
N ASN A 57 -5.00 -11.96 -3.35
CA ASN A 57 -4.80 -13.07 -2.39
C ASN A 57 -4.38 -12.58 -0.98
N GLN A 58 -4.60 -11.30 -0.68
CA GLN A 58 -4.34 -10.68 0.61
C GLN A 58 -5.62 -10.03 1.11
N SER A 59 -5.83 -10.02 2.41
CA SER A 59 -6.93 -9.31 3.05
C SER A 59 -6.40 -8.42 4.16
N PHE A 60 -6.90 -7.19 4.20
CA PHE A 60 -6.59 -6.20 5.23
C PHE A 60 -7.89 -5.51 5.65
N SER A 61 -7.99 -5.14 6.92
CA SER A 61 -9.16 -4.43 7.45
C SER A 61 -9.41 -3.11 6.71
N THR A 62 -10.66 -2.80 6.44
CA THR A 62 -11.08 -1.49 5.89
C THR A 62 -11.42 -0.47 6.96
N ILE A 63 -11.42 -0.86 8.25
CA ILE A 63 -11.80 -0.02 9.39
C ILE A 63 -10.68 0.17 10.42
N ASP A 64 -9.72 -0.75 10.53
CA ASP A 64 -8.56 -0.59 11.41
C ASP A 64 -7.65 0.51 10.87
N PRO A 65 -7.40 1.61 11.62
CA PRO A 65 -6.56 2.71 11.16
C PRO A 65 -5.10 2.32 10.89
N ALA A 66 -4.62 1.22 11.48
CA ALA A 66 -3.30 0.67 11.22
C ALA A 66 -3.24 -0.16 9.92
N SER A 67 -4.38 -0.51 9.35
CA SER A 67 -4.48 -1.30 8.12
C SER A 67 -4.05 -0.51 6.89
N GLN A 68 -3.48 -1.23 5.92
CA GLN A 68 -3.15 -0.68 4.60
C GLN A 68 -4.39 -0.31 3.78
N TRP A 69 -5.53 -0.99 4.01
CA TRP A 69 -6.77 -0.78 3.28
C TRP A 69 -7.82 0.01 4.06
N VAL A 70 -7.43 0.64 5.18
CA VAL A 70 -8.36 1.50 5.92
C VAL A 70 -8.98 2.53 4.97
N VAL A 71 -10.30 2.61 4.96
CA VAL A 71 -11.04 3.62 4.20
C VAL A 71 -11.36 4.78 5.11
N VAL A 72 -10.79 5.93 4.81
CA VAL A 72 -11.06 7.18 5.53
C VAL A 72 -11.64 8.18 4.55
N SER A 73 -12.79 8.71 4.86
CA SER A 73 -13.48 9.69 4.03
C SER A 73 -14.51 10.47 4.86
N LYS A 74 -15.25 11.36 4.24
CA LYS A 74 -16.38 12.06 4.90
C LYS A 74 -17.43 11.11 5.44
N GLN A 75 -17.62 9.96 4.78
CA GLN A 75 -18.57 8.91 5.19
C GLN A 75 -17.99 7.94 6.23
N PHE A 76 -16.68 7.79 6.25
CA PHE A 76 -15.95 6.84 7.10
C PHE A 76 -14.84 7.57 7.88
N PRO A 77 -15.18 8.37 8.89
CA PRO A 77 -14.18 9.06 9.70
C PRO A 77 -13.39 8.07 10.56
N LEU A 78 -12.15 8.42 10.92
CA LEU A 78 -11.38 7.70 11.92
C LEU A 78 -12.09 7.72 13.27
N ALA A 79 -12.31 6.56 13.87
CA ALA A 79 -12.95 6.42 15.17
C ALA A 79 -12.15 7.07 16.31
N ASN A 80 -10.82 7.09 16.19
CA ASN A 80 -9.93 7.76 17.14
C ASN A 80 -9.33 9.02 16.51
N PRO A 81 -9.76 10.22 16.91
CA PRO A 81 -9.21 11.49 16.40
C PRO A 81 -7.71 11.65 16.69
N ALA A 82 -7.21 11.04 17.77
CA ALA A 82 -5.80 11.13 18.15
C ALA A 82 -4.94 10.07 17.45
N TYR A 83 -5.49 9.28 16.50
CA TYR A 83 -4.71 8.27 15.80
C TYR A 83 -3.51 8.87 15.08
N ARG A 84 -2.35 8.27 15.33
CA ARG A 84 -1.08 8.55 14.68
C ARG A 84 -0.37 7.22 14.42
N PRO A 85 0.05 6.92 13.18
CA PRO A 85 0.86 5.73 12.91
C PRO A 85 2.16 5.75 13.72
N ALA A 86 2.53 4.59 14.29
CA ALA A 86 3.77 4.46 15.06
C ALA A 86 5.02 4.36 14.16
N ASP A 87 4.83 4.00 12.89
CA ASP A 87 5.89 3.75 11.89
C ASP A 87 6.04 4.92 10.88
N LEU A 88 5.69 6.14 11.30
CA LEU A 88 5.94 7.34 10.49
C LEU A 88 7.44 7.64 10.46
N HIS A 89 7.92 7.99 9.27
CA HIS A 89 9.28 8.51 9.08
C HIS A 89 9.29 9.51 7.91
N LYS A 90 10.22 10.44 7.97
CA LYS A 90 10.45 11.39 6.89
C LYS A 90 10.95 10.64 5.66
N VAL A 91 10.28 10.84 4.52
CA VAL A 91 10.66 10.18 3.27
C VAL A 91 11.96 10.74 2.69
N SER A 92 12.67 9.90 1.94
CA SER A 92 13.96 10.26 1.31
C SER A 92 13.83 10.79 -0.13
N VAL A 93 12.60 10.80 -0.69
CA VAL A 93 12.36 11.36 -2.04
C VAL A 93 12.37 12.89 -2.04
N ALA A 94 12.49 13.48 -3.23
CA ALA A 94 12.37 14.93 -3.39
C ALA A 94 11.08 15.44 -2.74
N SER A 95 11.18 16.44 -1.89
CA SER A 95 10.06 17.00 -1.13
C SER A 95 10.20 18.48 -0.92
N ARG A 96 9.13 19.17 -0.54
CA ARG A 96 9.19 20.59 -0.15
C ARG A 96 10.09 20.78 1.06
N LEU A 97 10.90 21.85 1.03
CA LEU A 97 11.84 22.15 2.11
C LEU A 97 11.24 23.01 3.24
N ASP A 98 10.11 23.67 2.98
CA ASP A 98 9.43 24.60 3.90
C ASP A 98 8.35 23.95 4.75
N LYS A 99 8.26 22.60 4.74
CA LYS A 99 7.29 21.83 5.52
C LYS A 99 7.94 21.18 6.73
N PRO A 100 7.21 21.04 7.85
CA PRO A 100 7.65 20.27 9.00
C PRO A 100 7.90 18.81 8.62
N ASP A 101 8.80 18.12 9.32
CA ASP A 101 9.12 16.71 9.07
C ASP A 101 7.89 15.79 9.12
N ASP A 102 6.92 16.06 9.99
CA ASP A 102 5.66 15.33 10.04
C ASP A 102 4.92 15.38 8.69
N GLU A 103 4.76 16.57 8.10
CA GLU A 103 4.10 16.73 6.80
C GLU A 103 4.92 16.13 5.64
N LEU A 104 6.18 15.79 5.86
CA LEU A 104 7.05 15.10 4.92
C LEU A 104 7.25 13.63 5.29
N SER A 105 6.40 13.10 6.17
CA SER A 105 6.47 11.71 6.64
C SER A 105 5.33 10.86 6.07
N LEU A 106 5.64 9.60 5.83
CA LEU A 106 4.70 8.54 5.52
C LEU A 106 5.00 7.32 6.39
N ARG A 107 4.13 6.32 6.37
CA ARG A 107 4.41 5.04 7.01
C ARG A 107 5.57 4.33 6.32
N GLN A 108 6.45 3.70 7.09
CA GLN A 108 7.67 3.05 6.60
C GLN A 108 7.41 2.07 5.43
N LYS A 109 6.30 1.35 5.47
CA LYS A 109 5.92 0.41 4.40
C LYS A 109 5.71 1.06 3.02
N VAL A 110 5.46 2.37 2.96
CA VAL A 110 5.20 3.10 1.71
C VAL A 110 6.49 3.46 0.98
N GLU A 111 7.59 3.67 1.72
CA GLU A 111 8.86 4.21 1.19
C GLU A 111 9.43 3.45 -0.03
N PRO A 112 9.51 2.10 -0.05
CA PRO A 112 10.07 1.41 -1.22
C PRO A 112 9.26 1.65 -2.51
N SER A 113 7.93 1.68 -2.39
CA SER A 113 7.01 1.93 -3.50
C SER A 113 7.08 3.38 -3.98
N LEU A 114 7.16 4.32 -3.04
CA LEU A 114 7.31 5.74 -3.31
C LEU A 114 8.61 6.03 -4.05
N THR A 115 9.74 5.53 -3.53
CA THR A 115 11.06 5.68 -4.14
C THR A 115 11.09 5.13 -5.57
N ALA A 116 10.49 3.95 -5.79
CA ALA A 116 10.42 3.36 -7.12
C ALA A 116 9.57 4.20 -8.10
N MET A 117 8.43 4.73 -7.66
CA MET A 117 7.56 5.59 -8.47
C MET A 117 8.27 6.90 -8.84
N PHE A 118 8.93 7.55 -7.88
CA PHE A 118 9.67 8.79 -8.11
C PHE A 118 10.86 8.58 -9.04
N ALA A 119 11.62 7.49 -8.88
CA ALA A 119 12.72 7.14 -9.78
C ALA A 119 12.23 6.88 -11.21
N ALA A 120 11.08 6.23 -11.38
CA ALA A 120 10.50 5.99 -12.70
C ALA A 120 10.02 7.30 -13.36
N ALA A 121 9.37 8.19 -12.62
CA ALA A 121 8.97 9.51 -13.12
C ALA A 121 10.19 10.33 -13.56
N ASN A 122 11.23 10.39 -12.72
CA ASN A 122 12.47 11.08 -13.04
C ASN A 122 13.15 10.52 -14.30
N LYS A 123 13.12 9.20 -14.51
CA LYS A 123 13.65 8.56 -15.72
C LYS A 123 12.92 9.01 -16.99
N GLN A 124 11.65 9.42 -16.87
CA GLN A 124 10.85 9.97 -17.96
C GLN A 124 11.04 11.50 -18.11
N GLY A 125 11.89 12.11 -17.29
CA GLY A 125 12.11 13.55 -17.29
C GLY A 125 11.11 14.35 -16.44
N TYR A 126 10.28 13.69 -15.64
CA TYR A 126 9.30 14.35 -14.78
C TYR A 126 9.87 14.56 -13.37
N ALA A 127 10.32 15.76 -13.09
CA ALA A 127 10.86 16.16 -11.78
C ALA A 127 9.71 16.39 -10.77
N ILE A 128 9.16 15.30 -10.22
CA ILE A 128 8.10 15.36 -9.20
C ILE A 128 8.69 15.48 -7.79
N MET A 129 7.92 16.09 -6.90
CA MET A 129 8.24 16.19 -5.47
C MET A 129 7.01 15.89 -4.61
N MET A 130 7.24 15.39 -3.40
CA MET A 130 6.20 15.26 -2.39
C MET A 130 5.89 16.64 -1.80
N ALA A 131 4.64 17.05 -1.91
CA ALA A 131 4.15 18.33 -1.42
C ALA A 131 3.66 18.22 0.03
N SER A 132 2.96 17.15 0.37
CA SER A 132 2.57 16.82 1.74
C SER A 132 2.34 15.32 1.93
N GLY A 133 2.51 14.82 3.15
CA GLY A 133 2.29 13.44 3.56
C GLY A 133 1.40 13.36 4.78
N PHE A 134 1.91 12.87 5.91
CA PHE A 134 1.14 12.76 7.15
C PHE A 134 0.63 14.12 7.61
N ARG A 135 -0.61 14.13 8.09
CA ARG A 135 -1.25 15.31 8.68
C ARG A 135 -2.03 14.87 9.91
N SER A 136 -1.65 15.39 11.08
CA SER A 136 -2.36 15.07 12.32
C SER A 136 -3.78 15.66 12.32
N TYR A 137 -4.62 15.17 13.22
CA TYR A 137 -5.96 15.75 13.46
C TYR A 137 -5.89 17.27 13.68
N GLN A 138 -4.97 17.71 14.55
CA GLN A 138 -4.80 19.13 14.88
C GLN A 138 -4.35 19.96 13.68
N GLN A 139 -3.44 19.41 12.87
CA GLN A 139 -2.99 20.07 11.65
C GLN A 139 -4.12 20.20 10.63
N GLN A 140 -4.92 19.14 10.48
CA GLN A 140 -6.09 19.17 9.60
C GLN A 140 -7.13 20.19 10.06
N GLN A 141 -7.33 20.34 11.38
CA GLN A 141 -8.19 21.39 11.92
C GLN A 141 -7.70 22.79 11.51
N THR A 142 -6.40 23.04 11.66
CA THR A 142 -5.80 24.33 11.29
C THR A 142 -6.01 24.62 9.80
N TYR A 143 -5.81 23.65 8.93
CA TYR A 143 -6.04 23.82 7.50
C TYR A 143 -7.51 24.04 7.16
N PHE A 144 -8.41 23.25 7.72
CA PHE A 144 -9.84 23.40 7.47
C PHE A 144 -10.37 24.78 7.91
N ASP A 145 -9.95 25.26 9.09
CA ASP A 145 -10.32 26.58 9.61
C ASP A 145 -9.79 27.71 8.71
N SER A 146 -8.54 27.57 8.25
CA SER A 146 -7.91 28.54 7.33
C SER A 146 -8.65 28.59 5.98
N TYR A 147 -9.01 27.45 5.42
CA TYR A 147 -9.77 27.38 4.17
C TYR A 147 -11.19 27.90 4.35
N THR A 148 -11.83 27.61 5.47
CA THR A 148 -13.16 28.14 5.82
C THR A 148 -13.15 29.67 5.94
N ALA A 149 -12.11 30.22 6.55
CA ALA A 149 -11.93 31.66 6.65
C ALA A 149 -11.68 32.32 5.27
N ALA A 150 -10.89 31.67 4.41
CA ALA A 150 -10.50 32.23 3.11
C ALA A 150 -11.59 32.11 2.04
N TYR A 151 -12.32 31.00 2.00
CA TYR A 151 -13.20 30.62 0.88
C TYR A 151 -14.67 30.42 1.29
N GLY A 152 -14.99 30.44 2.58
CA GLY A 152 -16.27 30.02 3.13
C GLY A 152 -16.38 28.51 3.29
N ARG A 153 -17.22 28.08 4.23
CA ARG A 153 -17.35 26.67 4.63
C ARG A 153 -17.77 25.74 3.47
N GLU A 154 -18.80 26.14 2.72
CA GLU A 154 -19.34 25.36 1.62
C GLU A 154 -18.24 25.06 0.56
N LYS A 155 -17.45 26.07 0.21
CA LYS A 155 -16.36 25.91 -0.72
C LYS A 155 -15.22 25.07 -0.13
N ALA A 156 -14.83 25.31 1.13
CA ALA A 156 -13.78 24.55 1.80
C ALA A 156 -14.12 23.05 1.83
N GLU A 157 -15.35 22.67 2.08
CA GLU A 157 -15.82 21.28 2.13
C GLU A 157 -15.71 20.56 0.77
N THR A 158 -15.57 21.24 -0.35
CA THR A 158 -15.41 20.57 -1.66
C THR A 158 -14.03 19.97 -1.87
N PHE A 159 -12.99 20.45 -1.17
CA PHE A 159 -11.59 20.04 -1.35
C PHE A 159 -10.83 19.77 -0.05
N SER A 160 -11.40 20.09 1.11
CA SER A 160 -10.75 19.85 2.40
C SER A 160 -11.60 18.95 3.29
N ALA A 161 -10.98 17.98 3.92
CA ALA A 161 -11.61 17.12 4.91
C ALA A 161 -11.78 17.84 6.25
N HIS A 162 -12.83 17.50 7.00
CA HIS A 162 -12.86 17.76 8.43
C HIS A 162 -11.77 16.94 9.15
N PRO A 163 -11.29 17.39 10.31
CA PRO A 163 -10.39 16.58 11.15
C PRO A 163 -10.97 15.20 11.43
N GLY A 164 -10.13 14.16 11.30
CA GLY A 164 -10.55 12.77 11.41
C GLY A 164 -11.14 12.16 10.12
N GLN A 165 -11.37 12.95 9.08
CA GLN A 165 -11.87 12.50 7.77
C GLN A 165 -10.83 12.57 6.66
N SER A 166 -9.59 12.93 6.99
CA SER A 166 -8.49 13.05 6.03
C SER A 166 -7.65 11.76 5.97
N GLU A 167 -7.43 11.22 4.77
CA GLU A 167 -6.53 10.09 4.56
C GLU A 167 -5.07 10.37 4.95
N HIS A 168 -4.64 11.64 4.93
CA HIS A 168 -3.31 12.02 5.36
C HIS A 168 -3.02 11.62 6.81
N GLN A 169 -4.04 11.52 7.67
CA GLN A 169 -3.88 11.07 9.06
C GLN A 169 -3.49 9.59 9.15
N THR A 170 -3.70 8.80 8.09
CA THR A 170 -3.26 7.40 8.05
C THR A 170 -1.78 7.22 7.75
N GLY A 171 -1.09 8.26 7.26
CA GLY A 171 0.27 8.18 6.75
C GLY A 171 0.41 7.33 5.48
N LEU A 172 -0.70 7.06 4.78
CA LEU A 172 -0.75 6.28 3.54
C LEU A 172 -1.09 7.14 2.32
N ALA A 173 -1.46 8.41 2.51
CA ALA A 173 -1.75 9.36 1.46
C ALA A 173 -0.68 10.44 1.35
N LEU A 174 -0.45 10.91 0.15
CA LEU A 174 0.47 12.01 -0.14
C LEU A 174 -0.05 12.86 -1.29
N ASP A 175 0.33 14.14 -1.25
CA ASP A 175 0.17 15.05 -2.37
C ASP A 175 1.49 15.15 -3.15
N ILE A 176 1.39 15.05 -4.47
CA ILE A 176 2.53 15.14 -5.39
C ILE A 176 2.42 16.42 -6.20
N ALA A 177 3.53 17.13 -6.31
CA ALA A 177 3.66 18.30 -7.16
C ALA A 177 4.76 18.08 -8.20
N TYR A 178 4.75 18.92 -9.23
CA TYR A 178 5.78 18.99 -10.25
C TYR A 178 6.61 20.24 -10.04
N THR A 179 7.93 20.15 -10.09
CA THR A 179 8.81 21.27 -9.73
C THR A 179 8.78 22.44 -10.71
N ASP A 180 8.39 22.18 -11.97
CA ASP A 180 8.33 23.19 -13.04
C ASP A 180 6.89 23.67 -13.31
N MET A 181 6.13 23.91 -12.25
CA MET A 181 4.70 24.20 -12.37
C MET A 181 4.39 25.67 -12.31
N ASN A 182 4.33 26.31 -13.45
CA ASN A 182 3.73 27.61 -13.60
C ASN A 182 2.25 27.60 -13.16
N ASN A 183 1.98 27.86 -11.87
CA ASN A 183 0.65 27.99 -11.24
C ASN A 183 -0.23 26.71 -11.11
N CYS A 184 0.28 25.52 -11.37
CA CYS A 184 -0.48 24.26 -11.20
C CYS A 184 -0.09 23.47 -9.93
N TYR A 185 0.44 24.14 -8.92
CA TYR A 185 0.80 23.52 -7.64
C TYR A 185 -0.44 23.17 -6.83
N LEU A 186 -0.71 21.86 -6.67
CA LEU A 186 -1.92 21.33 -6.00
C LEU A 186 -3.22 21.94 -6.55
N GLU A 187 -3.29 22.07 -7.87
CA GLU A 187 -4.43 22.59 -8.61
C GLU A 187 -4.91 21.57 -9.65
N ILE A 188 -6.16 21.71 -10.10
CA ILE A 188 -6.78 20.78 -11.06
C ILE A 188 -5.97 20.69 -12.35
N CYS A 189 -5.32 21.77 -12.78
CA CYS A 189 -4.49 21.77 -13.99
C CYS A 189 -3.26 20.85 -13.91
N PHE A 190 -2.84 20.42 -12.70
CA PHE A 190 -1.79 19.41 -12.56
C PHE A 190 -2.11 18.13 -13.35
N GLY A 191 -3.38 17.71 -13.37
CA GLY A 191 -3.81 16.54 -14.13
C GLY A 191 -3.67 16.66 -15.66
N GLN A 192 -3.40 17.86 -16.18
CA GLN A 192 -3.15 18.11 -17.59
C GLN A 192 -1.65 18.24 -17.91
N THR A 193 -0.80 18.27 -16.89
CA THR A 193 0.66 18.28 -17.09
C THR A 193 1.16 16.90 -17.52
N PRO A 194 2.29 16.80 -18.23
CA PRO A 194 2.90 15.50 -18.56
C PRO A 194 3.14 14.61 -17.35
N ALA A 195 3.57 15.19 -16.21
CA ALA A 195 3.80 14.47 -14.96
C ALA A 195 2.48 13.95 -14.36
N GLY A 196 1.43 14.78 -14.31
CA GLY A 196 0.12 14.38 -13.78
C GLY A 196 -0.54 13.29 -14.62
N ILE A 197 -0.46 13.38 -15.96
CA ILE A 197 -0.93 12.35 -16.89
C ILE A 197 -0.16 11.04 -16.67
N TRP A 198 1.15 11.11 -16.54
CA TRP A 198 1.97 9.93 -16.28
C TRP A 198 1.63 9.27 -14.94
N LEU A 199 1.50 10.07 -13.88
CA LEU A 199 1.14 9.56 -12.55
C LEU A 199 -0.25 8.89 -12.57
N ALA A 200 -1.24 9.50 -13.19
CA ALA A 200 -2.59 8.91 -13.31
C ALA A 200 -2.56 7.56 -14.05
N ALA A 201 -1.67 7.40 -15.04
CA ALA A 201 -1.53 6.18 -15.82
C ALA A 201 -0.66 5.09 -15.16
N HIS A 202 0.27 5.44 -14.27
CA HIS A 202 1.31 4.51 -13.80
C HIS A 202 1.42 4.34 -12.28
N ALA A 203 0.79 5.19 -11.46
CA ALA A 203 0.90 5.10 -10.01
C ALA A 203 0.46 3.72 -9.46
N HIS A 204 -0.51 3.06 -10.11
CA HIS A 204 -0.99 1.74 -9.75
C HIS A 204 0.08 0.64 -9.84
N ASP A 205 1.08 0.77 -10.71
CA ASP A 205 2.21 -0.17 -10.82
C ASP A 205 3.11 -0.14 -9.57
N TYR A 206 3.02 0.93 -8.80
CA TYR A 206 3.76 1.14 -7.56
C TYR A 206 2.88 0.98 -6.31
N GLY A 207 1.59 0.64 -6.48
CA GLY A 207 0.66 0.41 -5.37
C GLY A 207 -0.07 1.65 -4.90
N PHE A 208 -0.05 2.73 -5.69
CA PHE A 208 -0.80 3.96 -5.41
C PHE A 208 -2.01 4.07 -6.34
N ILE A 209 -3.06 4.70 -5.84
CA ILE A 209 -4.24 5.07 -6.62
C ILE A 209 -4.38 6.58 -6.68
N LEU A 210 -4.89 7.11 -7.79
CA LEU A 210 -5.45 8.45 -7.86
C LEU A 210 -6.76 8.42 -7.07
N ARG A 211 -6.76 9.03 -5.88
CA ARG A 211 -7.82 8.83 -4.88
C ARG A 211 -9.14 9.49 -5.25
N TYR A 212 -9.10 10.66 -5.86
CA TYR A 212 -10.26 11.48 -6.17
C TYR A 212 -10.32 11.82 -7.66
N PRO A 213 -10.70 10.85 -8.53
CA PRO A 213 -10.76 11.06 -9.98
C PRO A 213 -11.95 11.94 -10.39
N ALA A 214 -11.85 12.63 -11.52
CA ALA A 214 -12.78 13.66 -11.97
C ALA A 214 -14.25 13.20 -12.09
N ASN A 215 -14.47 11.94 -12.47
CA ASN A 215 -15.81 11.38 -12.70
C ASN A 215 -16.42 10.70 -11.46
N LYS A 216 -15.83 10.85 -10.28
CA LYS A 216 -16.23 10.14 -9.06
C LYS A 216 -16.61 11.08 -7.88
N THR A 217 -16.77 12.36 -8.14
CA THR A 217 -17.14 13.35 -7.10
C THR A 217 -18.43 12.97 -6.36
N ALA A 218 -19.41 12.42 -7.05
CA ALA A 218 -20.66 11.96 -6.42
C ALA A 218 -20.45 10.84 -5.38
N VAL A 219 -19.40 10.04 -5.54
CA VAL A 219 -19.04 8.94 -4.64
C VAL A 219 -18.11 9.43 -3.53
N THR A 220 -17.02 10.08 -3.91
CA THR A 220 -15.95 10.48 -2.97
C THR A 220 -16.29 11.73 -2.18
N GLN A 221 -17.23 12.54 -2.67
CA GLN A 221 -17.62 13.86 -2.14
C GLN A 221 -16.48 14.89 -2.15
N TYR A 222 -15.42 14.61 -2.92
CA TYR A 222 -14.32 15.53 -3.20
C TYR A 222 -14.31 15.90 -4.68
N GLN A 223 -13.87 17.12 -4.99
CA GLN A 223 -13.55 17.49 -6.36
C GLN A 223 -12.43 16.62 -6.92
N TYR A 224 -12.14 16.74 -8.21
CA TYR A 224 -10.97 16.12 -8.81
C TYR A 224 -9.68 16.66 -8.19
N GLU A 225 -8.86 15.74 -7.67
CA GLU A 225 -7.57 16.07 -7.05
C GLU A 225 -6.45 15.26 -7.71
N PRO A 226 -5.92 15.72 -8.85
CA PRO A 226 -4.89 14.98 -9.60
C PRO A 226 -3.56 14.84 -8.86
N TRP A 227 -3.36 15.58 -7.79
CA TRP A 227 -2.17 15.54 -6.93
C TRP A 227 -2.25 14.51 -5.81
N HIS A 228 -3.47 14.07 -5.41
CA HIS A 228 -3.69 13.25 -4.22
C HIS A 228 -3.62 11.76 -4.55
N PHE A 229 -2.60 11.10 -4.04
CA PHE A 229 -2.36 9.67 -4.23
C PHE A 229 -2.44 8.92 -2.90
N ARG A 230 -3.09 7.73 -2.93
CA ARG A 230 -3.24 6.86 -1.79
C ARG A 230 -2.55 5.51 -2.03
N TYR A 231 -1.70 5.10 -1.09
CA TYR A 231 -1.08 3.77 -1.12
C TYR A 231 -2.05 2.70 -0.60
N VAL A 232 -2.25 1.65 -1.40
CA VAL A 232 -3.10 0.49 -1.07
C VAL A 232 -2.40 -0.84 -1.38
N GLY A 233 -1.15 -0.80 -1.89
CA GLY A 233 -0.42 -1.96 -2.37
C GLY A 233 -0.76 -2.34 -3.80
N LYS A 234 0.19 -2.97 -4.49
CA LYS A 234 0.10 -3.21 -5.94
C LYS A 234 -1.12 -4.01 -6.40
N PRO A 235 -1.50 -5.14 -5.75
CA PRO A 235 -2.64 -5.91 -6.24
C PRO A 235 -3.94 -5.09 -6.24
N LEU A 236 -4.25 -4.41 -5.12
CA LEU A 236 -5.47 -3.61 -5.04
C LEU A 236 -5.39 -2.38 -5.94
N ALA A 237 -4.24 -1.71 -6.03
CA ALA A 237 -4.08 -0.54 -6.88
C ALA A 237 -4.32 -0.87 -8.36
N LYS A 238 -3.79 -2.01 -8.85
CA LYS A 238 -4.03 -2.48 -10.22
C LYS A 238 -5.50 -2.85 -10.46
N ALA A 239 -6.13 -3.55 -9.52
CA ALA A 239 -7.54 -3.90 -9.63
C ALA A 239 -8.44 -2.66 -9.70
N LEU A 240 -8.14 -1.62 -8.91
CA LEU A 240 -8.87 -0.35 -8.94
C LEU A 240 -8.63 0.42 -10.24
N TYR A 241 -7.41 0.41 -10.76
CA TYR A 241 -7.10 1.02 -12.04
C TYR A 241 -7.85 0.35 -13.20
N GLU A 242 -7.86 -0.99 -13.28
CA GLU A 242 -8.57 -1.75 -14.30
C GLU A 242 -10.08 -1.56 -14.23
N SER A 243 -10.66 -1.63 -13.03
CA SER A 243 -12.10 -1.53 -12.82
C SER A 243 -12.65 -0.10 -12.93
N GLY A 244 -11.80 0.90 -12.72
CA GLY A 244 -12.23 2.30 -12.59
C GLY A 244 -13.03 2.58 -11.31
N PHE A 245 -13.01 1.67 -10.32
CA PHE A 245 -13.64 1.89 -9.02
C PHE A 245 -12.76 2.73 -8.10
N THR A 246 -13.39 3.49 -7.21
CA THR A 246 -12.72 4.16 -6.10
C THR A 246 -12.55 3.20 -4.92
N LEU A 247 -11.71 3.59 -3.95
CA LEU A 247 -11.55 2.83 -2.71
C LEU A 247 -12.87 2.75 -1.90
N ASP A 248 -13.71 3.77 -1.98
CA ASP A 248 -15.03 3.76 -1.34
C ASP A 248 -15.97 2.73 -1.98
N GLU A 249 -16.00 2.64 -3.31
CA GLU A 249 -16.85 1.70 -4.04
C GLU A 249 -16.46 0.24 -3.80
N VAL A 250 -15.18 -0.05 -3.61
CA VAL A 250 -14.72 -1.43 -3.40
C VAL A 250 -14.77 -1.88 -1.95
N LYS A 251 -14.95 -0.97 -0.99
CA LYS A 251 -15.01 -1.31 0.44
C LYS A 251 -15.89 -2.52 0.74
N PRO A 252 -17.15 -2.64 0.20
CA PRO A 252 -18.00 -3.79 0.45
C PRO A 252 -17.46 -5.13 -0.08
N TYR A 253 -16.61 -5.11 -1.10
CA TYR A 253 -15.96 -6.33 -1.64
C TYR A 253 -14.78 -6.74 -0.77
N LEU A 254 -14.06 -5.78 -0.19
CA LEU A 254 -12.92 -6.04 0.68
C LEU A 254 -13.34 -6.57 2.07
N GLU A 255 -14.55 -6.25 2.53
CA GLU A 255 -15.10 -6.66 3.85
C GLU A 255 -15.70 -8.06 3.86
N LYS A 256 -15.90 -8.69 2.71
CA LYS A 256 -16.53 -10.04 2.62
C LYS A 256 -15.52 -11.17 2.83
N HIS A 257 -14.25 -10.87 2.99
CA HIS A 257 -13.13 -11.80 3.09
C HIS A 257 -12.23 -11.45 4.28
#